data_ecc4a5cd0636421e042713ea392c75a2
#
_entry.id   ecc4a5cd0636421e042713ea392c75a2
#
_cell.length_a   1.000
_cell.length_b   1.000
_cell.length_c   1.000
_cell.angle_alpha   90.00
_cell.angle_beta   90.00
_cell.angle_gamma   90.00
#
_symmetry.space_group_name_H-M   'P 1'
#
loop_
_entity.id
_entity.type
_entity.pdbx_description
1 polymer ?
#
loop_
_entity_poly.entity_id
_entity_poly.type
_entity_poly.pdbx_seq_one_letter_code
_entity_poly.pdbx_strand_id
1 'polypeptide(L)'
;MKRLLLFLVPGLLVAQFHRAEQDREIHYWLLDPDSHQFKISHDFTVSKVGQKYVHSFVRKGSVVTKSIVIDLNTGKQLETYNVTGESVNQLGYYPNPTGPDTVVVQGNLDHPLAEGESVRVRVIETYTDPVGYQVKNGELIWDRTLGRPYNDVALPPGWMLTSSSVPTIVSLNPEGLVLCRFTNPRNDEIHVVLKAKPRKGK
;
A
#
# COMPACT_ATOMS: atom_id res chain seq x y z
N MET A 1 -4.11 34.93 52.97
CA MET A 1 -4.05 35.00 51.50
C MET A 1 -3.35 33.73 50.98
N LYS A 2 -4.08 32.74 50.50
CA LYS A 2 -3.52 31.51 49.91
C LYS A 2 -3.33 31.75 48.41
N ARG A 3 -2.07 31.69 47.92
CA ARG A 3 -1.75 31.78 46.51
C ARG A 3 -1.97 30.41 45.86
N LEU A 4 -2.91 30.33 44.96
CA LEU A 4 -3.17 29.14 44.12
C LEU A 4 -2.15 29.17 42.97
N LEU A 5 -1.18 28.23 42.96
CA LEU A 5 -0.27 28.01 41.83
C LEU A 5 -1.01 27.15 40.82
N LEU A 6 -1.36 27.76 39.69
CA LEU A 6 -1.88 27.04 38.52
C LEU A 6 -0.69 26.42 37.76
N PHE A 7 -0.54 25.10 37.80
CA PHE A 7 0.39 24.36 36.95
C PHE A 7 -0.23 24.23 35.57
N LEU A 8 0.27 25.00 34.60
CA LEU A 8 0.03 24.75 33.19
C LEU A 8 0.83 23.50 32.81
N VAL A 9 0.13 22.38 32.61
CA VAL A 9 0.70 21.20 31.95
C VAL A 9 0.76 21.53 30.45
N PRO A 10 1.95 21.58 29.82
CA PRO A 10 2.00 21.70 28.36
C PRO A 10 1.40 20.43 27.75
N GLY A 11 0.24 20.57 27.16
CA GLY A 11 -0.35 19.51 26.35
C GLY A 11 0.62 19.17 25.22
N LEU A 12 1.22 17.98 25.26
CA LEU A 12 1.88 17.38 24.11
C LEU A 12 0.84 17.25 23.00
N LEU A 13 0.87 18.17 22.03
CA LEU A 13 0.21 18.01 20.76
C LEU A 13 0.89 16.80 20.08
N VAL A 14 0.35 15.61 20.31
CA VAL A 14 0.64 14.45 19.47
C VAL A 14 0.07 14.82 18.11
N ALA A 15 0.96 15.10 17.15
CA ALA A 15 0.55 15.27 15.76
C ALA A 15 -0.19 14.00 15.34
N GLN A 16 -1.51 14.06 15.33
CA GLN A 16 -2.34 12.96 14.84
C GLN A 16 -2.04 12.82 13.35
N PHE A 17 -1.52 11.68 13.00
CA PHE A 17 -1.21 11.33 11.62
C PHE A 17 -2.53 11.06 10.89
N HIS A 18 -3.03 12.04 10.15
CA HIS A 18 -4.29 11.96 9.41
C HIS A 18 -4.13 11.08 8.17
N ARG A 19 -4.36 9.78 8.32
CA ARG A 19 -4.22 8.80 7.22
C ARG A 19 -5.13 9.13 6.04
N ALA A 20 -6.34 9.61 6.29
CA ALA A 20 -7.30 9.97 5.25
C ALA A 20 -6.84 11.13 4.35
N GLU A 21 -5.92 11.97 4.86
CA GLU A 21 -5.33 13.10 4.12
C GLU A 21 -4.06 12.70 3.35
N GLN A 22 -3.61 11.43 3.48
CA GLN A 22 -2.44 10.98 2.74
C GLN A 22 -2.74 10.85 1.27
N ASP A 23 -1.86 11.41 0.46
CA ASP A 23 -1.80 11.22 -0.97
C ASP A 23 -1.22 9.83 -1.31
N ARG A 24 -1.97 8.79 -0.97
CA ARG A 24 -1.57 7.40 -1.17
C ARG A 24 -2.74 6.55 -1.63
N GLU A 25 -2.53 5.83 -2.72
CA GLU A 25 -3.49 4.89 -3.28
C GLU A 25 -2.81 3.57 -3.66
N ILE A 26 -3.54 2.47 -3.56
CA ILE A 26 -3.05 1.17 -3.99
C ILE A 26 -4.08 0.51 -4.89
N HIS A 27 -3.60 0.02 -6.04
CA HIS A 27 -4.36 -0.81 -6.96
C HIS A 27 -3.82 -2.23 -6.90
N TYR A 28 -4.72 -3.19 -6.72
CA TYR A 28 -4.43 -4.62 -6.70
C TYR A 28 -5.05 -5.27 -7.95
N TRP A 29 -4.27 -6.04 -8.68
CA TRP A 29 -4.76 -6.92 -9.75
C TRP A 29 -4.52 -8.35 -9.32
N LEU A 30 -5.59 -9.07 -8.98
CA LEU A 30 -5.51 -10.47 -8.64
C LEU A 30 -5.22 -11.27 -9.92
N LEU A 31 -4.13 -12.03 -9.95
CA LEU A 31 -3.73 -12.86 -11.07
C LEU A 31 -4.44 -14.20 -11.00
N ASP A 32 -3.99 -15.21 -11.76
CA ASP A 32 -4.53 -16.55 -11.69
C ASP A 32 -4.54 -17.04 -10.23
N PRO A 33 -5.68 -17.45 -9.67
CA PRO A 33 -5.78 -17.86 -8.27
C PRO A 33 -4.85 -19.01 -7.88
N ASP A 34 -4.54 -19.93 -8.79
CA ASP A 34 -3.63 -21.04 -8.52
C ASP A 34 -2.17 -20.59 -8.35
N SER A 35 -1.85 -19.39 -8.83
CA SER A 35 -0.53 -18.78 -8.61
C SER A 35 -0.37 -18.15 -7.22
N HIS A 36 -1.45 -17.88 -6.51
CA HIS A 36 -1.49 -17.09 -5.26
C HIS A 36 -0.86 -15.70 -5.42
N GLN A 37 -0.81 -15.18 -6.65
CA GLN A 37 -0.13 -13.92 -6.98
C GLN A 37 -1.12 -12.81 -7.28
N PHE A 38 -0.71 -11.60 -6.91
CA PHE A 38 -1.37 -10.37 -7.33
C PHE A 38 -0.34 -9.27 -7.58
N LYS A 39 -0.61 -8.44 -8.58
CA LYS A 39 0.18 -7.25 -8.87
C LYS A 39 -0.34 -6.10 -8.03
N ILE A 40 0.57 -5.27 -7.53
CA ILE A 40 0.26 -4.03 -6.82
C ILE A 40 0.84 -2.86 -7.59
N SER A 41 0.10 -1.76 -7.66
CA SER A 41 0.62 -0.43 -7.97
C SER A 41 0.33 0.47 -6.77
N HIS A 42 1.37 1.03 -6.18
CA HIS A 42 1.28 1.93 -5.03
C HIS A 42 1.79 3.30 -5.42
N ASP A 43 0.89 4.27 -5.49
CA ASP A 43 1.18 5.66 -5.84
C ASP A 43 1.22 6.52 -4.58
N PHE A 44 2.25 7.36 -4.46
CA PHE A 44 2.39 8.31 -3.37
C PHE A 44 3.41 9.41 -3.68
N THR A 45 3.33 10.52 -2.94
CA THR A 45 4.26 11.63 -3.07
C THR A 45 5.32 11.59 -1.98
N VAL A 46 6.58 11.87 -2.33
CA VAL A 46 7.69 12.11 -1.43
C VAL A 46 8.13 13.57 -1.54
N SER A 47 8.38 14.21 -0.38
CA SER A 47 8.69 15.64 -0.30
C SER A 47 9.66 16.00 0.84
N LYS A 48 10.24 15.00 1.52
CA LYS A 48 11.16 15.26 2.62
C LYS A 48 12.48 15.79 2.07
N VAL A 49 12.90 16.98 2.50
CA VAL A 49 14.17 17.60 2.11
C VAL A 49 15.34 16.66 2.39
N GLY A 50 16.24 16.52 1.42
CA GLY A 50 17.39 15.63 1.50
C GLY A 50 17.08 14.15 1.22
N GLN A 51 15.83 13.77 0.99
CA GLN A 51 15.47 12.39 0.67
C GLN A 51 16.00 12.01 -0.71
N LYS A 52 16.78 10.93 -0.75
CA LYS A 52 17.41 10.36 -1.96
C LYS A 52 16.71 9.10 -2.46
N TYR A 53 15.92 8.45 -1.61
CA TYR A 53 15.39 7.12 -1.84
C TYR A 53 13.90 7.07 -1.59
N VAL A 54 13.21 6.33 -2.42
CA VAL A 54 11.81 5.92 -2.23
C VAL A 54 11.79 4.51 -1.66
N HIS A 55 10.92 4.23 -0.69
CA HIS A 55 10.84 2.92 -0.07
C HIS A 55 9.41 2.37 -0.10
N SER A 56 9.29 1.08 -0.49
CA SER A 56 8.11 0.25 -0.31
C SER A 56 8.45 -0.93 0.61
N PHE A 57 7.76 -1.02 1.74
CA PHE A 57 8.01 -2.05 2.76
C PHE A 57 7.18 -3.29 2.43
N VAL A 58 7.88 -4.42 2.22
CA VAL A 58 7.25 -5.70 1.91
C VAL A 58 6.59 -6.27 3.17
N ARG A 59 5.33 -6.69 3.05
CA ARG A 59 4.60 -7.30 4.16
C ARG A 59 5.27 -8.61 4.59
N LYS A 60 5.43 -8.79 5.89
CA LYS A 60 5.93 -10.05 6.47
C LYS A 60 5.11 -11.25 5.99
N GLY A 61 5.79 -12.30 5.55
CA GLY A 61 5.17 -13.53 5.04
C GLY A 61 4.82 -13.51 3.55
N SER A 62 4.98 -12.35 2.87
CA SER A 62 4.83 -12.25 1.41
C SER A 62 6.19 -12.27 0.73
N VAL A 63 6.23 -12.79 -0.50
CA VAL A 63 7.39 -12.71 -1.39
C VAL A 63 7.08 -11.69 -2.48
N VAL A 64 8.01 -10.76 -2.71
CA VAL A 64 7.89 -9.74 -3.75
C VAL A 64 8.88 -10.01 -4.90
N THR A 65 8.40 -9.82 -6.12
CA THR A 65 9.21 -9.96 -7.33
C THR A 65 8.86 -8.87 -8.34
N LYS A 66 9.71 -8.67 -9.35
CA LYS A 66 9.51 -7.74 -10.47
C LYS A 66 9.19 -6.31 -9.99
N SER A 67 9.93 -5.85 -8.98
CA SER A 67 9.75 -4.50 -8.45
C SER A 67 10.26 -3.45 -9.42
N ILE A 68 9.44 -2.43 -9.67
CA ILE A 68 9.74 -1.28 -10.52
C ILE A 68 9.29 -0.03 -9.77
N VAL A 69 10.12 1.01 -9.75
CA VAL A 69 9.76 2.34 -9.26
C VAL A 69 9.78 3.32 -10.42
N ILE A 70 8.71 4.08 -10.58
CA ILE A 70 8.55 5.07 -11.65
C ILE A 70 8.35 6.44 -11.01
N ASP A 71 9.11 7.42 -11.44
CA ASP A 71 8.81 8.83 -11.21
C ASP A 71 7.67 9.24 -12.15
N LEU A 72 6.50 9.55 -11.58
CA LEU A 72 5.32 9.91 -12.36
C LEU A 72 5.37 11.35 -12.91
N ASN A 73 6.23 12.20 -12.39
CA ASN A 73 6.40 13.55 -12.89
C ASN A 73 7.12 13.55 -14.25
N THR A 74 8.04 12.61 -14.43
CA THR A 74 8.89 12.49 -15.63
C THR A 74 8.58 11.28 -16.49
N GLY A 75 7.91 10.26 -15.94
CA GLY A 75 7.72 8.94 -16.57
C GLY A 75 8.95 8.04 -16.50
N LYS A 76 10.04 8.48 -15.85
CA LYS A 76 11.30 7.74 -15.80
C LYS A 76 11.21 6.57 -14.82
N GLN A 77 11.65 5.40 -15.26
CA GLN A 77 11.89 4.28 -14.35
C GLN A 77 13.17 4.53 -13.56
N LEU A 78 13.07 4.50 -12.23
CA LEU A 78 14.18 4.67 -11.32
C LEU A 78 14.96 3.36 -11.15
N GLU A 79 16.23 3.49 -10.85
CA GLU A 79 17.06 2.37 -10.46
C GLU A 79 16.54 1.77 -9.15
N THR A 80 16.27 0.45 -9.13
CA THR A 80 15.49 -0.20 -8.08
C THR A 80 16.25 -1.39 -7.50
N TYR A 81 16.31 -1.49 -6.18
CA TYR A 81 16.97 -2.55 -5.43
C TYR A 81 16.11 -3.06 -4.30
N ASN A 82 16.39 -4.31 -3.86
CA ASN A 82 15.91 -4.80 -2.57
C ASN A 82 16.98 -4.55 -1.52
N VAL A 83 16.58 -3.90 -0.43
CA VAL A 83 17.43 -3.60 0.73
C VAL A 83 16.80 -4.15 2.01
N THR A 84 17.51 -4.13 3.12
CA THR A 84 17.00 -4.56 4.44
C THR A 84 16.42 -3.40 5.22
N GLY A 85 15.50 -3.69 6.14
CA GLY A 85 14.96 -2.71 7.06
C GLY A 85 16.07 -2.04 7.90
N GLU A 86 17.12 -2.77 8.27
CA GLU A 86 18.27 -2.21 8.97
C GLU A 86 18.94 -1.10 8.18
N SER A 87 19.21 -1.33 6.89
CA SER A 87 19.81 -0.31 5.99
C SER A 87 18.93 0.94 5.89
N VAL A 88 17.61 0.76 5.84
CA VAL A 88 16.66 1.87 5.78
C VAL A 88 16.59 2.64 7.10
N ASN A 89 16.65 1.95 8.23
CA ASN A 89 16.65 2.57 9.55
C ASN A 89 17.86 3.51 9.75
N GLN A 90 19.03 3.14 9.20
CA GLN A 90 20.25 3.96 9.27
C GLN A 90 20.13 5.30 8.55
N LEU A 91 19.20 5.42 7.57
CA LEU A 91 18.98 6.68 6.85
C LEU A 91 18.21 7.73 7.67
N GLY A 92 17.54 7.35 8.76
CA GLY A 92 16.78 8.25 9.60
C GLY A 92 15.58 8.93 8.90
N TYR A 93 15.08 8.36 7.82
CA TYR A 93 13.93 8.93 7.09
C TYR A 93 12.59 8.76 7.81
N TYR A 94 12.48 7.70 8.61
CA TYR A 94 11.23 7.30 9.26
C TYR A 94 11.35 7.44 10.77
N PRO A 95 10.34 7.98 11.47
CA PRO A 95 10.37 8.17 12.92
C PRO A 95 10.36 6.85 13.70
N ASN A 96 9.75 5.81 13.12
CA ASN A 96 9.67 4.49 13.72
C ASN A 96 10.53 3.52 12.90
N PRO A 97 11.47 2.80 13.53
CA PRO A 97 12.27 1.80 12.83
C PRO A 97 11.41 0.62 12.39
N THR A 98 11.72 0.07 11.21
CA THR A 98 11.16 -1.20 10.76
C THR A 98 11.98 -2.38 11.26
N GLY A 99 11.43 -3.59 11.18
CA GLY A 99 12.18 -4.80 11.53
C GLY A 99 13.48 -4.91 10.69
N PRO A 100 14.63 -5.25 11.28
CA PRO A 100 15.91 -5.24 10.59
C PRO A 100 15.92 -6.13 9.34
N ASP A 101 15.25 -7.28 9.40
CA ASP A 101 15.16 -8.27 8.29
C ASP A 101 14.01 -7.98 7.32
N THR A 102 13.27 -6.88 7.49
CA THR A 102 12.20 -6.53 6.56
C THR A 102 12.78 -6.28 5.17
N VAL A 103 12.25 -6.95 4.15
CA VAL A 103 12.59 -6.64 2.76
C VAL A 103 11.94 -5.30 2.39
N VAL A 104 12.74 -4.42 1.83
CA VAL A 104 12.29 -3.09 1.39
C VAL A 104 12.71 -2.89 -0.06
N VAL A 105 11.77 -2.55 -0.92
CA VAL A 105 12.06 -2.13 -2.29
C VAL A 105 12.46 -0.66 -2.24
N GLN A 106 13.67 -0.34 -2.71
CA GLN A 106 14.23 1.00 -2.77
C GLN A 106 14.35 1.46 -4.21
N GLY A 107 13.83 2.64 -4.52
CA GLY A 107 14.07 3.36 -5.77
C GLY A 107 14.98 4.55 -5.54
N ASN A 108 15.98 4.75 -6.41
CA ASN A 108 16.89 5.88 -6.30
C ASN A 108 16.33 7.09 -7.04
N LEU A 109 16.12 8.21 -6.34
CA LEU A 109 15.83 9.50 -6.96
C LEU A 109 17.08 10.02 -7.69
N ASP A 110 16.90 10.81 -8.74
CA ASP A 110 18.01 11.37 -9.51
C ASP A 110 18.90 12.29 -8.68
N HIS A 111 18.32 12.97 -7.69
CA HIS A 111 19.04 13.83 -6.75
C HIS A 111 18.27 13.87 -5.41
N PRO A 112 18.93 14.32 -4.31
CA PRO A 112 18.21 14.58 -3.06
C PRO A 112 17.22 15.71 -3.24
N LEU A 113 15.99 15.55 -2.71
CA LEU A 113 14.95 16.57 -2.81
C LEU A 113 15.36 17.88 -2.15
N ALA A 114 15.20 18.99 -2.84
CA ALA A 114 15.40 20.33 -2.33
C ALA A 114 14.16 20.82 -1.53
N GLU A 115 14.28 21.98 -0.88
CA GLU A 115 13.15 22.63 -0.21
C GLU A 115 12.06 23.00 -1.24
N GLY A 116 10.80 22.67 -0.95
CA GLY A 116 9.67 22.87 -1.85
C GLY A 116 9.56 21.89 -3.00
N GLU A 117 10.51 20.96 -3.15
CA GLU A 117 10.46 19.91 -4.17
C GLU A 117 9.67 18.69 -3.71
N SER A 118 8.97 18.08 -4.65
CA SER A 118 8.26 16.83 -4.44
C SER A 118 8.27 15.96 -5.71
N VAL A 119 8.26 14.66 -5.52
CA VAL A 119 8.14 13.68 -6.61
C VAL A 119 7.00 12.73 -6.29
N ARG A 120 6.06 12.58 -7.25
CA ARG A 120 5.06 11.53 -7.18
C ARG A 120 5.62 10.26 -7.80
N VAL A 121 5.55 9.18 -7.08
CA VAL A 121 6.12 7.91 -7.51
C VAL A 121 5.06 6.82 -7.57
N ARG A 122 5.29 5.86 -8.46
CA ARG A 122 4.57 4.58 -8.55
C ARG A 122 5.52 3.44 -8.28
N VAL A 123 5.20 2.62 -7.29
CA VAL A 123 5.90 1.37 -7.04
C VAL A 123 5.03 0.23 -7.54
N ILE A 124 5.54 -0.55 -8.48
CA ILE A 124 4.87 -1.72 -9.04
C ILE A 124 5.58 -2.98 -8.55
N GLU A 125 4.82 -3.93 -8.01
CA GLU A 125 5.34 -5.16 -7.43
C GLU A 125 4.40 -6.32 -7.72
N THR A 126 4.94 -7.53 -7.81
CA THR A 126 4.16 -8.77 -7.82
C THR A 126 4.38 -9.50 -6.50
N TYR A 127 3.30 -9.68 -5.76
CA TYR A 127 3.27 -10.39 -4.49
C TYR A 127 2.82 -11.82 -4.68
N THR A 128 3.45 -12.76 -3.96
CA THR A 128 2.95 -14.12 -3.75
C THR A 128 2.53 -14.24 -2.29
N ASP A 129 1.27 -14.55 -2.04
CA ASP A 129 0.68 -14.65 -0.70
C ASP A 129 -0.33 -15.81 -0.65
N PRO A 130 0.14 -17.05 -0.45
CA PRO A 130 -0.74 -18.23 -0.48
C PRO A 130 -1.68 -18.31 0.72
N VAL A 131 -1.46 -17.53 1.77
CA VAL A 131 -2.36 -17.46 2.94
C VAL A 131 -3.50 -16.48 2.68
N GLY A 132 -3.17 -15.30 2.18
CA GLY A 132 -4.14 -14.23 1.94
C GLY A 132 -4.84 -14.32 0.58
N TYR A 133 -4.35 -15.12 -0.37
CA TYR A 133 -4.96 -15.28 -1.68
C TYR A 133 -5.00 -16.76 -2.08
N GLN A 134 -6.20 -17.35 -2.12
CA GLN A 134 -6.36 -18.78 -2.35
C GLN A 134 -7.75 -19.13 -2.90
N VAL A 135 -7.88 -20.35 -3.42
CA VAL A 135 -9.18 -20.97 -3.75
C VAL A 135 -9.48 -22.09 -2.78
N LYS A 136 -10.65 -22.06 -2.14
CA LYS A 136 -11.16 -23.10 -1.28
C LYS A 136 -12.58 -23.49 -1.71
N ASN A 137 -12.81 -24.77 -1.98
CA ASN A 137 -14.11 -25.29 -2.38
C ASN A 137 -14.72 -24.58 -3.62
N GLY A 138 -13.86 -24.19 -4.58
CA GLY A 138 -14.27 -23.48 -5.79
C GLY A 138 -14.60 -22.00 -5.58
N GLU A 139 -14.32 -21.45 -4.40
CA GLU A 139 -14.48 -20.03 -4.08
C GLU A 139 -13.11 -19.39 -3.89
N LEU A 140 -12.82 -18.33 -4.64
CA LEU A 140 -11.66 -17.45 -4.43
C LEU A 140 -11.87 -16.69 -3.14
N ILE A 141 -10.83 -16.63 -2.32
CA ILE A 141 -10.76 -15.84 -1.09
C ILE A 141 -9.53 -14.94 -1.19
N TRP A 142 -9.74 -13.63 -1.06
CA TRP A 142 -8.69 -12.65 -0.90
C TRP A 142 -8.88 -11.93 0.43
N ASP A 143 -7.92 -12.14 1.34
CA ASP A 143 -7.94 -11.71 2.73
C ASP A 143 -6.77 -10.76 2.99
N ARG A 144 -7.05 -9.48 3.25
CA ARG A 144 -6.00 -8.49 3.42
C ARG A 144 -6.43 -7.29 4.26
N THR A 145 -5.50 -6.80 5.08
CA THR A 145 -5.64 -5.51 5.76
C THR A 145 -5.17 -4.39 4.85
N LEU A 146 -6.03 -3.41 4.60
CA LEU A 146 -5.78 -2.24 3.77
C LEU A 146 -5.43 -1.04 4.66
N GLY A 147 -4.21 -0.58 4.53
CA GLY A 147 -3.65 0.48 5.37
C GLY A 147 -3.57 1.85 4.68
N ARG A 148 -4.16 2.02 3.48
CA ARG A 148 -4.16 3.28 2.74
C ARG A 148 -5.59 3.81 2.60
N PRO A 149 -5.79 5.14 2.41
CA PRO A 149 -7.15 5.70 2.30
C PRO A 149 -7.88 5.22 1.06
N TYR A 150 -7.18 4.99 -0.06
CA TYR A 150 -7.77 4.57 -1.33
C TYR A 150 -7.19 3.25 -1.79
N ASN A 151 -8.07 2.28 -2.08
CA ASN A 151 -7.66 0.97 -2.55
C ASN A 151 -8.64 0.45 -3.60
N ASP A 152 -8.12 -0.10 -4.69
CA ASP A 152 -8.88 -0.83 -5.71
C ASP A 152 -8.41 -2.27 -5.78
N VAL A 153 -9.33 -3.20 -5.97
CA VAL A 153 -9.05 -4.62 -6.18
C VAL A 153 -9.76 -5.11 -7.43
N ALA A 154 -9.00 -5.43 -8.46
CA ALA A 154 -9.51 -6.07 -9.67
C ALA A 154 -9.47 -7.59 -9.52
N LEU A 155 -10.63 -8.25 -9.66
CA LEU A 155 -10.72 -9.71 -9.65
C LEU A 155 -10.10 -10.31 -10.92
N PRO A 156 -9.66 -11.59 -10.89
CA PRO A 156 -9.15 -12.24 -12.09
C PRO A 156 -10.20 -12.32 -13.21
N PRO A 157 -9.79 -12.44 -14.48
CA PRO A 157 -10.72 -12.62 -15.58
C PRO A 157 -11.67 -13.80 -15.36
N GLY A 158 -12.95 -13.59 -15.63
CA GLY A 158 -13.96 -14.63 -15.49
C GLY A 158 -14.48 -14.88 -14.08
N TRP A 159 -14.03 -14.11 -13.07
CA TRP A 159 -14.52 -14.22 -11.70
C TRP A 159 -15.53 -13.11 -11.38
N MET A 160 -16.51 -13.44 -10.53
CA MET A 160 -17.52 -12.51 -10.05
C MET A 160 -17.51 -12.44 -8.52
N LEU A 161 -17.59 -11.22 -7.98
CA LEU A 161 -17.71 -11.00 -6.54
C LEU A 161 -18.99 -11.68 -6.02
N THR A 162 -18.87 -12.45 -4.94
CA THR A 162 -19.98 -13.06 -4.22
C THR A 162 -20.21 -12.43 -2.85
N SER A 163 -19.13 -11.97 -2.20
CA SER A 163 -19.25 -11.20 -0.95
C SER A 163 -18.04 -10.32 -0.68
N SER A 164 -18.23 -9.30 0.14
CA SER A 164 -17.19 -8.47 0.74
C SER A 164 -17.48 -8.30 2.22
N SER A 165 -16.47 -8.42 3.08
CA SER A 165 -16.60 -8.22 4.53
C SER A 165 -16.86 -6.78 4.94
N VAL A 166 -16.59 -5.82 4.05
CA VAL A 166 -16.84 -4.39 4.24
C VAL A 166 -17.53 -3.80 3.01
N PRO A 167 -18.25 -2.70 3.13
CA PRO A 167 -18.87 -2.02 1.98
C PRO A 167 -17.85 -1.71 0.90
N THR A 168 -18.20 -1.95 -0.36
CA THR A 168 -17.38 -1.67 -1.52
C THR A 168 -18.20 -1.14 -2.68
N ILE A 169 -17.61 -0.28 -3.50
CA ILE A 169 -18.19 0.14 -4.78
C ILE A 169 -17.73 -0.87 -5.83
N VAL A 170 -18.67 -1.55 -6.47
CA VAL A 170 -18.39 -2.56 -7.51
C VAL A 170 -18.66 -1.96 -8.88
N SER A 171 -17.71 -2.10 -9.78
CA SER A 171 -17.81 -1.69 -11.19
C SER A 171 -17.06 -2.66 -12.09
N LEU A 172 -17.11 -2.42 -13.41
CA LEU A 172 -16.18 -3.05 -14.34
C LEU A 172 -15.10 -2.02 -14.72
N ASN A 173 -13.86 -2.49 -14.81
CA ASN A 173 -12.79 -1.68 -15.38
C ASN A 173 -12.82 -1.73 -16.92
N PRO A 174 -11.99 -0.94 -17.65
CA PRO A 174 -11.98 -0.95 -19.11
C PRO A 174 -11.70 -2.32 -19.74
N GLU A 175 -10.99 -3.20 -19.04
CA GLU A 175 -10.71 -4.59 -19.49
C GLU A 175 -11.87 -5.56 -19.16
N GLY A 176 -12.97 -5.08 -18.59
CA GLY A 176 -14.14 -5.88 -18.22
C GLY A 176 -13.97 -6.71 -16.94
N LEU A 177 -12.94 -6.45 -16.14
CA LEU A 177 -12.73 -7.10 -14.85
C LEU A 177 -13.62 -6.46 -13.79
N VAL A 178 -14.08 -7.27 -12.84
CA VAL A 178 -14.78 -6.74 -11.65
C VAL A 178 -13.80 -5.97 -10.77
N LEU A 179 -14.10 -4.71 -10.53
CA LEU A 179 -13.31 -3.80 -9.72
C LEU A 179 -14.06 -3.46 -8.43
N CYS A 180 -13.44 -3.75 -7.30
CA CYS A 180 -13.93 -3.43 -5.96
C CYS A 180 -13.12 -2.26 -5.40
N ARG A 181 -13.80 -1.13 -5.07
CA ARG A 181 -13.16 0.08 -4.56
C ARG A 181 -13.48 0.29 -3.10
N PHE A 182 -12.44 0.60 -2.32
CA PHE A 182 -12.51 0.86 -0.90
C PHE A 182 -11.94 2.23 -0.59
N THR A 183 -12.71 3.03 0.16
CA THR A 183 -12.26 4.30 0.71
C THR A 183 -12.36 4.23 2.22
N ASN A 184 -11.25 4.44 2.92
CA ASN A 184 -11.23 4.52 4.37
C ASN A 184 -10.92 5.96 4.81
N PRO A 185 -11.96 6.73 5.22
CA PRO A 185 -11.76 8.10 5.69
C PRO A 185 -11.23 8.19 7.14
N ARG A 186 -11.03 7.05 7.80
CA ARG A 186 -10.54 6.98 9.18
C ARG A 186 -9.03 6.81 9.21
N ASN A 187 -8.44 7.00 10.39
CA ASN A 187 -7.00 6.84 10.62
C ASN A 187 -6.58 5.39 10.92
N ASP A 188 -7.53 4.44 10.98
CA ASP A 188 -7.27 3.02 11.19
C ASP A 188 -7.09 2.25 9.86
N GLU A 189 -6.79 0.97 9.99
CA GLU A 189 -6.76 0.02 8.87
C GLU A 189 -8.11 -0.70 8.78
N ILE A 190 -8.48 -1.13 7.56
CA ILE A 190 -9.65 -1.98 7.35
C ILE A 190 -9.22 -3.39 6.94
N HIS A 191 -9.82 -4.40 7.58
CA HIS A 191 -9.63 -5.80 7.21
C HIS A 191 -10.70 -6.19 6.19
N VAL A 192 -10.25 -6.54 4.99
CA VAL A 192 -11.10 -6.87 3.86
C VAL A 192 -10.97 -8.34 3.52
N VAL A 193 -12.09 -9.04 3.45
CA VAL A 193 -12.20 -10.38 2.89
C VAL A 193 -13.14 -10.31 1.69
N LEU A 194 -12.59 -10.51 0.48
CA LEU A 194 -13.37 -10.68 -0.74
C LEU A 194 -13.54 -12.16 -1.03
N LYS A 195 -14.76 -12.53 -1.44
CA LYS A 195 -15.04 -13.85 -2.00
C LYS A 195 -15.59 -13.72 -3.40
N ALA A 196 -15.16 -14.63 -4.28
CA ALA A 196 -15.58 -14.62 -5.67
C ALA A 196 -15.76 -16.06 -6.20
N LYS A 197 -16.57 -16.20 -7.25
CA LYS A 197 -16.78 -17.48 -7.95
C LYS A 197 -16.57 -17.29 -9.45
N PRO A 198 -16.18 -18.35 -10.18
CA PRO A 198 -16.14 -18.31 -11.63
C PRO A 198 -17.51 -17.91 -12.20
N ARG A 199 -17.50 -17.03 -13.18
CA ARG A 199 -18.72 -16.71 -13.94
C ARG A 199 -19.14 -17.98 -14.67
N LYS A 200 -20.36 -18.47 -14.44
CA LYS A 200 -20.92 -19.56 -15.23
C LYS A 200 -20.99 -19.07 -16.68
N GLY A 201 -20.35 -19.80 -17.59
CA GLY A 201 -20.45 -19.52 -19.02
C GLY A 201 -21.92 -19.47 -19.45
N LYS A 202 -22.22 -18.55 -20.35
CA LYS A 202 -23.49 -18.58 -21.07
C LYS A 202 -23.46 -19.72 -22.09
#